data_9099b44db1d2b11370f5fee527491e3b
#
_entry.id   9099b44db1d2b11370f5fee527491e3b
#
_cell.length_a   1.000
_cell.length_b   1.000
_cell.length_c   1.000
_cell.angle_alpha   90.00
_cell.angle_beta   90.00
_cell.angle_gamma   90.00
#
_symmetry.space_group_name_H-M   'P 1'
#
loop_
_entity.id
_entity.type
_entity.pdbx_description
1 polymer ?
#
loop_
_entity_poly.entity_id
_entity_poly.type
_entity_poly.pdbx_seq_one_letter_code
_entity_poly.pdbx_strand_id
1 'polypeptide(L)'
;MADCSMDTANKFLTFILDFCFANDIPFKTKTWDMIPTDYHLAMQCIRYRKCVICGQPHSDIDHYTPVGRGSRKLVDHRKLYFECLCRKHHTERHQLGAKSFIEKYHIKPVRLSEDDLIALHIMTRKRMDEIDEGMI
;
A
#
# COMPACT_ATOMS: atom_id res chain seq x y z
N MET A 1 19.55 9.78 -19.86
CA MET A 1 18.39 8.84 -19.86
C MET A 1 17.44 9.06 -21.04
N ALA A 2 17.82 9.89 -22.02
CA ALA A 2 16.96 10.18 -23.18
C ALA A 2 16.60 8.95 -24.03
N ASP A 3 17.42 7.90 -24.01
CA ASP A 3 17.25 6.71 -24.84
C ASP A 3 16.68 5.50 -24.09
N CYS A 4 16.23 5.65 -22.82
CA CYS A 4 15.69 4.52 -22.10
C CYS A 4 14.16 4.40 -22.30
N SER A 5 13.67 3.15 -22.38
CA SER A 5 12.25 2.88 -22.46
C SER A 5 11.54 3.27 -21.16
N MET A 6 10.20 3.44 -21.20
CA MET A 6 9.40 3.67 -20.00
C MET A 6 9.51 2.53 -19.00
N ASP A 7 9.61 1.29 -19.48
CA ASP A 7 9.80 0.12 -18.61
C ASP A 7 11.14 0.20 -17.88
N THR A 8 12.23 0.53 -18.57
CA THR A 8 13.55 0.71 -17.97
C THR A 8 13.57 1.85 -16.96
N ALA A 9 12.92 2.98 -17.28
CA ALA A 9 12.80 4.11 -16.38
C ALA A 9 12.02 3.75 -15.10
N ASN A 10 10.92 3.00 -15.23
CA ASN A 10 10.13 2.53 -14.09
C ASN A 10 10.92 1.57 -13.20
N LYS A 11 11.68 0.65 -13.78
CA LYS A 11 12.56 -0.25 -13.03
C LYS A 11 13.64 0.50 -12.27
N PHE A 12 14.24 1.50 -12.88
CA PHE A 12 15.25 2.35 -12.26
C PHE A 12 14.68 3.16 -11.11
N LEU A 13 13.51 3.78 -11.30
CA LEU A 13 12.82 4.52 -10.25
C LEU A 13 12.43 3.60 -9.09
N THR A 14 11.93 2.40 -9.38
CA THR A 14 11.59 1.40 -8.38
C THR A 14 12.82 1.04 -7.54
N PHE A 15 13.96 0.80 -8.17
CA PHE A 15 15.22 0.51 -7.48
C PHE A 15 15.65 1.65 -6.54
N ILE A 16 15.57 2.88 -7.01
CA ILE A 16 15.93 4.06 -6.20
C ILE A 16 15.00 4.20 -5.01
N LEU A 17 13.69 4.05 -5.20
CA LEU A 17 12.72 4.15 -4.12
C LEU A 17 12.88 3.02 -3.09
N ASP A 18 13.13 1.79 -3.54
CA ASP A 18 13.45 0.67 -2.64
C ASP A 18 14.67 0.97 -1.78
N PHE A 19 15.72 1.47 -2.38
CA PHE A 19 16.94 1.84 -1.65
C PHE A 19 16.69 2.93 -0.63
N CYS A 20 15.98 3.98 -1.02
CA CYS A 20 15.66 5.09 -0.13
C CYS A 20 14.75 4.64 1.02
N PHE A 21 13.76 3.83 0.76
CA PHE A 21 12.83 3.34 1.78
C PHE A 21 13.51 2.38 2.75
N ALA A 22 14.33 1.48 2.24
CA ALA A 22 15.07 0.52 3.09
C ALA A 22 16.09 1.20 4.02
N ASN A 23 16.62 2.36 3.62
CA ASN A 23 17.62 3.09 4.37
C ASN A 23 17.07 4.34 5.07
N ASP A 24 15.76 4.51 5.11
CA ASP A 24 15.07 5.67 5.71
C ASP A 24 15.61 7.02 5.22
N ILE A 25 15.95 7.08 3.92
CA ILE A 25 16.41 8.33 3.30
C ILE A 25 15.18 9.23 3.06
N PRO A 26 15.15 10.43 3.65
CA PRO A 26 14.00 11.30 3.53
C PRO A 26 13.87 11.90 2.12
N PHE A 27 12.63 12.08 1.70
CA PHE A 27 12.28 12.82 0.49
C PHE A 27 11.85 14.23 0.84
N LYS A 28 12.14 15.18 -0.04
CA LYS A 28 11.49 16.48 0.02
C LYS A 28 10.01 16.30 -0.38
N THR A 29 9.10 16.88 0.37
CA THR A 29 7.65 16.78 0.11
C THR A 29 7.30 17.10 -1.33
N LYS A 30 7.90 18.15 -1.90
CA LYS A 30 7.68 18.55 -3.29
C LYS A 30 8.12 17.46 -4.30
N THR A 31 9.22 16.77 -4.03
CA THR A 31 9.67 15.64 -4.85
C THR A 31 8.70 14.46 -4.75
N TRP A 32 8.20 14.18 -3.55
CA TRP A 32 7.22 13.15 -3.33
C TRP A 32 5.94 13.39 -4.12
N ASP A 33 5.43 14.62 -4.11
CA ASP A 33 4.23 15.01 -4.84
C ASP A 33 4.38 14.89 -6.37
N MET A 34 5.60 14.91 -6.86
CA MET A 34 5.90 14.75 -8.29
C MET A 34 6.00 13.28 -8.73
N ILE A 35 6.07 12.33 -7.80
CA ILE A 35 6.12 10.91 -8.11
C ILE A 35 4.69 10.43 -8.38
N PRO A 36 4.41 9.84 -9.55
CA PRO A 36 3.09 9.29 -9.83
C PRO A 36 2.70 8.21 -8.83
N THR A 37 1.49 8.31 -8.29
CA THR A 37 0.93 7.28 -7.41
C THR A 37 0.40 6.13 -8.23
N ASP A 38 1.28 5.36 -8.81
CA ASP A 38 0.95 4.15 -9.54
C ASP A 38 1.02 2.91 -8.64
N TYR A 39 0.77 1.75 -9.24
CA TYR A 39 0.80 0.47 -8.54
C TYR A 39 2.16 0.22 -7.85
N HIS A 40 3.25 0.53 -8.52
CA HIS A 40 4.59 0.26 -7.99
C HIS A 40 4.89 1.08 -6.76
N LEU A 41 4.59 2.37 -6.79
CA LEU A 41 4.77 3.24 -5.63
C LEU A 41 3.90 2.80 -4.46
N ALA A 42 2.63 2.49 -4.71
CA ALA A 42 1.71 2.03 -3.68
C ALA A 42 2.19 0.73 -3.02
N MET A 43 2.67 -0.24 -3.81
CA MET A 43 3.22 -1.49 -3.28
C MET A 43 4.48 -1.28 -2.46
N GLN A 44 5.39 -0.41 -2.92
CA GLN A 44 6.61 -0.09 -2.18
C GLN A 44 6.29 0.60 -0.84
N CYS A 45 5.33 1.52 -0.83
CA CYS A 45 4.87 2.17 0.39
C CYS A 45 4.32 1.16 1.40
N ILE A 46 3.54 0.18 0.94
CA ILE A 46 3.01 -0.88 1.80
C ILE A 46 4.14 -1.74 2.37
N ARG A 47 5.06 -2.19 1.54
CA ARG A 47 6.17 -3.06 1.96
C ARG A 47 7.08 -2.41 3.00
N TYR A 48 7.35 -1.13 2.85
CA TYR A 48 8.24 -0.38 3.74
C TYR A 48 7.49 0.46 4.78
N ARG A 49 6.18 0.37 4.85
CA ARG A 49 5.31 1.12 5.76
C ARG A 49 5.54 2.62 5.70
N LYS A 50 5.60 3.14 4.49
CA LYS A 50 5.67 4.58 4.22
C LYS A 50 4.29 5.09 3.80
N CYS A 51 3.92 6.27 4.24
CA CYS A 51 2.67 6.90 3.79
C CYS A 51 2.72 7.18 2.28
N VAL A 52 1.73 6.72 1.55
CA VAL A 52 1.68 6.93 0.09
C VAL A 52 1.50 8.42 -0.29
N ILE A 53 1.07 9.25 0.66
CA ILE A 53 0.85 10.69 0.43
C ILE A 53 2.08 11.51 0.78
N CYS A 54 2.66 11.32 1.97
CA CYS A 54 3.74 12.17 2.49
C CYS A 54 5.06 11.44 2.79
N GLY A 55 5.11 10.12 2.59
CA GLY A 55 6.34 9.35 2.80
C GLY A 55 6.72 9.11 4.26
N GLN A 56 5.89 9.45 5.24
CA GLN A 56 6.18 9.24 6.65
C GLN A 56 6.43 7.76 6.96
N PRO A 57 7.50 7.40 7.70
CA PRO A 57 7.75 6.03 8.10
C PRO A 57 6.78 5.57 9.19
N HIS A 58 6.78 4.27 9.45
CA HIS A 58 5.92 3.63 10.46
C HIS A 58 4.43 3.90 10.26
N SER A 59 4.02 3.98 8.99
CA SER A 59 2.63 4.21 8.61
C SER A 59 1.80 2.94 8.71
N ASP A 60 0.48 3.11 8.83
CA ASP A 60 -0.44 1.99 8.97
C ASP A 60 -0.86 1.45 7.61
N ILE A 61 -0.93 0.14 7.48
CA ILE A 61 -1.56 -0.52 6.33
C ILE A 61 -3.05 -0.59 6.63
N ASP A 62 -3.84 0.06 5.79
CA ASP A 62 -5.28 0.17 5.98
C ASP A 62 -6.04 -0.52 4.84
N HIS A 63 -7.20 -1.07 5.18
CA HIS A 63 -8.11 -1.65 4.20
C HIS A 63 -8.90 -0.53 3.50
N TYR A 64 -8.73 -0.43 2.19
CA TYR A 64 -9.61 0.44 1.39
C TYR A 64 -11.02 -0.14 1.33
N THR A 65 -11.12 -1.45 1.09
CA THR A 65 -12.39 -2.17 1.09
C THR A 65 -12.87 -2.37 2.53
N PRO A 66 -14.09 -1.95 2.89
CA PRO A 66 -14.60 -2.18 4.25
C PRO A 66 -14.64 -3.67 4.59
N VAL A 67 -14.14 -4.02 5.76
CA VAL A 67 -14.14 -5.39 6.25
C VAL A 67 -15.53 -5.82 6.76
N GLY A 68 -16.42 -4.85 6.99
CA GLY A 68 -17.73 -5.10 7.54
C GLY A 68 -17.71 -5.30 9.06
N ARG A 69 -18.82 -5.83 9.60
CA ARG A 69 -18.99 -6.04 11.05
C ARG A 69 -18.34 -7.33 11.57
N GLY A 70 -17.81 -8.17 10.67
CA GLY A 70 -17.19 -9.43 11.04
C GLY A 70 -15.78 -9.26 11.61
N SER A 71 -15.27 -10.34 12.19
CA SER A 71 -13.89 -10.38 12.67
C SER A 71 -12.91 -10.30 11.49
N ARG A 72 -11.92 -9.43 11.59
CA ARG A 72 -10.82 -9.35 10.61
C ARG A 72 -10.11 -10.67 10.40
N LYS A 73 -10.12 -11.54 11.41
CA LYS A 73 -9.50 -12.86 11.34
C LYS A 73 -10.24 -13.83 10.41
N LEU A 74 -11.52 -13.57 10.15
CA LEU A 74 -12.37 -14.44 9.32
C LEU A 74 -12.46 -14.01 7.87
N VAL A 75 -11.93 -12.85 7.54
CA VAL A 75 -12.01 -12.27 6.19
C VAL A 75 -10.90 -12.81 5.30
N ASP A 76 -11.21 -13.05 4.03
CA ASP A 76 -10.20 -13.37 3.03
C ASP A 76 -9.56 -12.08 2.50
N HIS A 77 -8.42 -11.75 3.08
CA HIS A 77 -7.68 -10.53 2.72
C HIS A 77 -7.12 -10.53 1.30
N ARG A 78 -7.07 -11.67 0.62
CA ARG A 78 -6.65 -11.78 -0.79
C ARG A 78 -7.60 -11.03 -1.73
N LYS A 79 -8.85 -10.83 -1.31
CA LYS A 79 -9.90 -10.16 -2.09
C LYS A 79 -10.02 -8.68 -1.82
N LEU A 80 -9.29 -8.17 -0.85
CA LEU A 80 -9.40 -6.78 -0.39
C LEU A 80 -8.31 -5.90 -1.00
N TYR A 81 -8.58 -4.60 -1.03
CA TYR A 81 -7.64 -3.57 -1.43
C TYR A 81 -7.05 -2.88 -0.22
N PHE A 82 -5.78 -2.47 -0.35
CA PHE A 82 -5.01 -1.89 0.74
C PHE A 82 -4.35 -0.58 0.31
N GLU A 83 -4.08 0.25 1.29
CA GLU A 83 -3.31 1.48 1.17
C GLU A 83 -2.47 1.67 2.43
N CYS A 84 -1.39 2.45 2.34
CA CYS A 84 -0.54 2.73 3.49
C CYS A 84 -0.59 4.23 3.80
N LEU A 85 -1.02 4.58 5.00
CA LEU A 85 -1.25 5.96 5.42
C LEU A 85 -0.63 6.21 6.79
N CYS A 86 -0.01 7.38 6.97
CA CYS A 86 0.38 7.83 8.29
C CYS A 86 -0.88 8.15 9.12
N ARG A 87 -0.70 8.29 10.43
CA ARG A 87 -1.83 8.52 11.35
C ARG A 87 -2.65 9.75 10.96
N LYS A 88 -1.99 10.82 10.52
CA LYS A 88 -2.67 12.04 10.07
C LYS A 88 -3.58 11.79 8.88
N HIS A 89 -3.06 11.16 7.82
CA HIS A 89 -3.83 10.89 6.60
C HIS A 89 -4.85 9.77 6.79
N HIS A 90 -4.58 8.80 7.64
CA HIS A 90 -5.55 7.78 8.04
C HIS A 90 -6.78 8.41 8.71
N THR A 91 -6.54 9.33 9.64
CA THR A 91 -7.61 10.07 10.32
C THR A 91 -8.40 10.93 9.32
N GLU A 92 -7.71 11.63 8.43
CA GLU A 92 -8.35 12.44 7.38
C GLU A 92 -9.24 11.58 6.46
N ARG A 93 -8.77 10.37 6.11
CA ARG A 93 -9.56 9.42 5.31
C ARG A 93 -10.88 9.08 5.98
N HIS A 94 -10.87 8.84 7.28
CA HIS A 94 -12.09 8.55 8.04
C HIS A 94 -13.03 9.76 8.13
N GLN A 95 -12.48 10.98 8.16
CA GLN A 95 -13.26 12.21 8.19
C GLN A 95 -13.90 12.54 6.83
N LEU A 96 -13.15 12.37 5.75
CA LEU A 96 -13.62 12.68 4.40
C LEU A 96 -14.46 11.58 3.75
N GLY A 97 -14.25 10.33 4.16
CA GLY A 97 -14.74 9.15 3.47
C GLY A 97 -13.81 8.71 2.34
N ALA A 98 -13.85 7.42 2.03
CA ALA A 98 -12.90 6.78 1.09
C ALA A 98 -12.94 7.41 -0.30
N LYS A 99 -14.12 7.66 -0.85
CA LYS A 99 -14.28 8.23 -2.19
C LYS A 99 -13.67 9.61 -2.30
N SER A 100 -14.04 10.53 -1.41
CA SER A 100 -13.55 11.91 -1.40
C SER A 100 -12.05 11.98 -1.15
N PHE A 101 -11.54 11.11 -0.29
CA PHE A 101 -10.11 11.03 0.00
C PHE A 101 -9.30 10.59 -1.24
N ILE A 102 -9.77 9.59 -1.97
CA ILE A 102 -9.13 9.13 -3.21
C ILE A 102 -9.17 10.20 -4.29
N GLU A 103 -10.30 10.89 -4.45
CA GLU A 103 -10.42 12.00 -5.40
C GLU A 103 -9.46 13.15 -5.07
N LYS A 104 -9.25 13.44 -3.78
CA LYS A 104 -8.35 14.49 -3.33
C LYS A 104 -6.88 14.17 -3.60
N TYR A 105 -6.44 12.95 -3.32
CA TYR A 105 -5.03 12.56 -3.37
C TYR A 105 -4.65 11.68 -4.57
N HIS A 106 -5.62 11.28 -5.38
CA HIS A 106 -5.42 10.42 -6.55
C HIS A 106 -4.70 9.10 -6.23
N ILE A 107 -5.04 8.49 -5.09
CA ILE A 107 -4.43 7.24 -4.65
C ILE A 107 -5.06 6.06 -5.39
N LYS A 108 -4.26 5.02 -5.63
CA LYS A 108 -4.73 3.75 -6.18
C LYS A 108 -4.52 2.64 -5.15
N PRO A 109 -5.57 2.21 -4.43
CA PRO A 109 -5.47 1.05 -3.56
C PRO A 109 -5.09 -0.19 -4.36
N VAL A 110 -4.34 -1.09 -3.74
CA VAL A 110 -3.82 -2.28 -4.42
C VAL A 110 -4.19 -3.56 -3.67
N ARG A 111 -4.29 -4.66 -4.41
CA ARG A 111 -4.37 -6.00 -3.82
C ARG A 111 -2.98 -6.48 -3.50
N LEU A 112 -2.85 -7.21 -2.41
CA LEU A 112 -1.60 -7.83 -2.00
C LEU A 112 -1.55 -9.29 -2.47
N SER A 113 -0.36 -9.74 -2.88
CA SER A 113 -0.13 -11.16 -3.16
C SER A 113 -0.19 -11.98 -1.87
N GLU A 114 -0.35 -13.28 -2.00
CA GLU A 114 -0.33 -14.19 -0.83
C GLU A 114 0.98 -14.05 -0.05
N ASP A 115 2.10 -13.96 -0.76
CA ASP A 115 3.41 -13.79 -0.13
C ASP A 115 3.53 -12.45 0.61
N ASP A 116 3.03 -11.36 0.04
CA ASP A 116 3.00 -10.06 0.70
C ASP A 116 2.11 -10.07 1.96
N LEU A 117 0.95 -10.71 1.89
CA LEU A 117 0.05 -10.85 3.04
C LEU A 117 0.70 -11.60 4.19
N ILE A 118 1.46 -12.65 3.88
CA ILE A 118 2.20 -13.43 4.88
C ILE A 118 3.37 -12.61 5.43
N ALA A 119 4.17 -12.01 4.57
CA ALA A 119 5.33 -11.22 4.97
C ALA A 119 4.97 -10.02 5.85
N LEU A 120 3.81 -9.41 5.61
CA LEU A 120 3.30 -8.27 6.38
C LEU A 120 2.47 -8.68 7.60
N HIS A 121 2.36 -9.99 7.87
CA HIS A 121 1.59 -10.54 8.99
C HIS A 121 0.09 -10.17 8.97
N ILE A 122 -0.47 -9.96 7.79
CA ILE A 122 -1.89 -9.65 7.62
C ILE A 122 -2.72 -10.93 7.61
N MET A 123 -2.22 -11.99 6.97
CA MET A 123 -2.89 -13.27 6.85
C MET A 123 -1.87 -14.41 6.85
N THR A 124 -2.25 -15.57 7.37
CA THR A 124 -1.38 -16.74 7.42
C THR A 124 -1.69 -17.72 6.29
N ARG A 125 -0.71 -18.53 5.89
CA ARG A 125 -0.92 -19.60 4.91
C ARG A 125 -2.01 -20.57 5.39
N LYS A 126 -1.95 -20.97 6.66
CA LYS A 126 -2.96 -21.83 7.27
C LYS A 126 -4.38 -21.31 7.05
N ARG A 127 -4.57 -19.98 7.24
CA ARG A 127 -5.89 -19.37 7.07
C ARG A 127 -6.34 -19.37 5.60
N MET A 128 -5.40 -19.18 4.67
CA MET A 128 -5.71 -19.29 3.25
C MET A 128 -6.20 -20.69 2.88
N ASP A 129 -5.48 -21.70 3.36
CA ASP A 129 -5.82 -23.11 3.13
C ASP A 129 -7.19 -23.47 3.73
N GLU A 130 -7.49 -23.00 4.94
CA GLU A 130 -8.79 -23.19 5.60
C GLU A 130 -9.95 -22.61 4.78
N ILE A 131 -9.74 -21.42 4.20
CA ILE A 131 -10.75 -20.78 3.34
C ILE A 131 -10.92 -21.56 2.04
N ASP A 132 -9.82 -21.97 1.41
CA ASP A 132 -9.84 -22.71 0.14
C ASP A 132 -10.48 -24.09 0.30
N GLU A 133 -10.34 -24.72 1.46
CA GLU A 133 -10.98 -26.00 1.82
C GLU A 133 -12.44 -25.84 2.27
N GLY A 134 -12.93 -24.61 2.39
CA GLY A 134 -14.30 -24.35 2.82
C GLY A 134 -14.58 -24.62 4.29
N MET A 135 -13.56 -24.54 5.14
CA MET A 135 -13.62 -24.82 6.59
C MET A 135 -14.10 -23.61 7.43
N ILE A 136 -14.85 -22.72 6.84
CA ILE A 136 -15.40 -21.52 7.52
C ILE A 136 -16.86 -21.74 7.84
#